data_f80bd6e1f449dd8a2a21ecc47c5056cd
#
_entry.id   f80bd6e1f449dd8a2a21ecc47c5056cd
#
_cell.length_a   1.000
_cell.length_b   1.000
_cell.length_c   1.000
_cell.angle_alpha   90.00
_cell.angle_beta   90.00
_cell.angle_gamma   90.00
#
_symmetry.space_group_name_H-M   'P 1'
#
loop_
_entity.id
_entity.type
_entity.pdbx_description
1 polymer ?
#
loop_
_entity_poly.entity_id
_entity_poly.type
_entity_poly.pdbx_seq_one_letter_code
_entity_poly.pdbx_strand_id
1 'polypeptide(L)'
;MSALRISQVSSIEEMEAVSAFLCKVWAGGPEVVPFDLGIAVLHVGAYCSAAYDGDEMVAASFGFRGVFNDNDILHSHVTGSFQPGAGYELKQHQFKWAKQQGLAGITWSFDPLVRRNCVFNFDKLGATAVEYLPNFYGTMTDEINAGDDSDRLFVYWDLAQGKADGSVSPDSITVEIPEDIEALRQTDLAAARVWRAQTRETLEPLMAKGWTIKAMQDRTHLLVEPPK
;
A
#
# COMPACT_ATOMS: atom_id res chain seq x y z
N MET A 1 18.58 -5.85 -17.72
CA MET A 1 17.47 -6.60 -17.11
C MET A 1 16.46 -6.86 -18.20
N SER A 2 15.97 -8.10 -18.36
CA SER A 2 14.89 -8.39 -19.28
C SER A 2 13.63 -7.62 -18.84
N ALA A 3 12.77 -7.25 -19.79
CA ALA A 3 11.50 -6.65 -19.47
C ALA A 3 10.60 -7.70 -18.79
N LEU A 4 10.03 -7.37 -17.64
CA LEU A 4 9.09 -8.25 -16.94
C LEU A 4 7.84 -8.47 -17.80
N ARG A 5 7.39 -9.72 -17.88
CA ARG A 5 6.08 -10.04 -18.45
C ARG A 5 5.03 -9.93 -17.36
N ILE A 6 4.05 -9.04 -17.54
CA ILE A 6 2.91 -8.93 -16.62
C ILE A 6 1.68 -9.50 -17.31
N SER A 7 0.98 -10.39 -16.64
CA SER A 7 -0.28 -10.99 -17.12
C SER A 7 -1.37 -10.93 -16.06
N GLN A 8 -2.60 -10.73 -16.51
CA GLN A 8 -3.78 -10.88 -15.66
C GLN A 8 -4.03 -12.35 -15.39
N VAL A 9 -4.48 -12.64 -14.17
CA VAL A 9 -4.90 -13.97 -13.76
C VAL A 9 -6.27 -14.26 -14.36
N SER A 10 -6.40 -15.42 -15.01
CA SER A 10 -7.59 -15.84 -15.76
C SER A 10 -8.05 -17.27 -15.46
N SER A 11 -7.24 -18.05 -14.74
CA SER A 11 -7.58 -19.44 -14.39
C SER A 11 -7.51 -19.68 -12.89
N ILE A 12 -8.04 -20.82 -12.48
CA ILE A 12 -8.01 -21.33 -11.10
C ILE A 12 -6.56 -21.57 -10.67
N GLU A 13 -5.78 -22.21 -11.51
CA GLU A 13 -4.39 -22.58 -11.27
C GLU A 13 -3.49 -21.32 -11.11
N GLU A 14 -3.75 -20.29 -11.92
CA GLU A 14 -3.06 -19.01 -11.82
C GLU A 14 -3.41 -18.30 -10.50
N MET A 15 -4.67 -18.34 -10.06
CA MET A 15 -5.07 -17.75 -8.77
C MET A 15 -4.46 -18.49 -7.58
N GLU A 16 -4.39 -19.82 -7.63
CA GLU A 16 -3.70 -20.64 -6.62
C GLU A 16 -2.22 -20.26 -6.53
N ALA A 17 -1.56 -20.12 -7.69
CA ALA A 17 -0.16 -19.69 -7.74
C ALA A 17 0.06 -18.29 -7.15
N VAL A 18 -0.82 -17.34 -7.44
CA VAL A 18 -0.77 -15.99 -6.86
C VAL A 18 -1.01 -16.01 -5.36
N SER A 19 -2.02 -16.74 -4.87
CA SER A 19 -2.29 -16.87 -3.43
C SER A 19 -1.07 -17.44 -2.70
N ALA A 20 -0.49 -18.54 -3.21
CA ALA A 20 0.71 -19.16 -2.65
C ALA A 20 1.93 -18.23 -2.68
N PHE A 21 2.10 -17.43 -3.74
CA PHE A 21 3.16 -16.45 -3.87
C PHE A 21 3.03 -15.34 -2.81
N LEU A 22 1.83 -14.76 -2.67
CA LEU A 22 1.56 -13.69 -1.70
C LEU A 22 1.74 -14.18 -0.25
N CYS A 23 1.33 -15.41 0.07
CA CYS A 23 1.61 -16.01 1.37
C CYS A 23 3.11 -16.06 1.68
N LYS A 24 3.96 -16.41 0.71
CA LYS A 24 5.42 -16.43 0.89
C LYS A 24 5.99 -15.03 1.10
N VAL A 25 5.51 -14.02 0.36
CA VAL A 25 5.98 -12.63 0.49
C VAL A 25 5.70 -12.05 1.87
N TRP A 26 4.53 -12.34 2.42
CA TRP A 26 4.07 -11.75 3.68
C TRP A 26 4.29 -12.66 4.90
N ALA A 27 5.02 -13.77 4.74
CA ALA A 27 5.24 -14.78 5.79
C ALA A 27 3.94 -15.13 6.55
N GLY A 28 2.82 -15.01 5.85
CA GLY A 28 1.46 -15.18 6.37
C GLY A 28 0.87 -16.53 5.98
N GLY A 29 -0.21 -16.89 6.65
CA GLY A 29 -1.01 -18.05 6.31
C GLY A 29 -1.82 -17.85 5.00
N PRO A 30 -2.65 -18.80 4.63
CA PRO A 30 -3.49 -18.78 3.42
C PRO A 30 -4.53 -17.64 3.42
N GLU A 31 -4.59 -16.86 4.48
CA GLU A 31 -5.57 -15.77 4.69
C GLU A 31 -5.18 -14.45 4.03
N VAL A 32 -3.94 -14.30 3.50
CA VAL A 32 -3.53 -13.07 2.81
C VAL A 32 -4.46 -12.76 1.62
N VAL A 33 -4.77 -13.78 0.81
CA VAL A 33 -5.87 -13.77 -0.16
C VAL A 33 -6.49 -15.16 -0.15
N PRO A 34 -7.60 -15.39 0.57
CA PRO A 34 -8.30 -16.67 0.53
C PRO A 34 -8.67 -17.03 -0.91
N PHE A 35 -8.31 -18.23 -1.31
CA PHE A 35 -8.43 -18.67 -2.71
C PHE A 35 -9.87 -18.61 -3.24
N ASP A 36 -10.82 -19.11 -2.47
CA ASP A 36 -12.24 -19.12 -2.81
C ASP A 36 -12.82 -17.71 -2.95
N LEU A 37 -12.45 -16.79 -2.05
CA LEU A 37 -12.78 -15.38 -2.17
C LEU A 37 -12.12 -14.77 -3.41
N GLY A 38 -10.83 -15.06 -3.65
CA GLY A 38 -10.09 -14.58 -4.81
C GLY A 38 -10.80 -14.91 -6.13
N ILE A 39 -11.20 -16.17 -6.31
CA ILE A 39 -11.94 -16.64 -7.51
C ILE A 39 -13.31 -15.95 -7.61
N ALA A 40 -14.05 -15.83 -6.51
CA ALA A 40 -15.38 -15.23 -6.53
C ALA A 40 -15.33 -13.76 -6.96
N VAL A 41 -14.39 -12.96 -6.42
CA VAL A 41 -14.29 -11.53 -6.78
C VAL A 41 -13.67 -11.33 -8.17
N LEU A 42 -12.77 -12.22 -8.65
CA LEU A 42 -12.30 -12.20 -10.03
C LEU A 42 -13.45 -12.39 -11.02
N HIS A 43 -14.37 -13.28 -10.73
CA HIS A 43 -15.55 -13.51 -11.57
C HIS A 43 -16.42 -12.25 -11.75
N VAL A 44 -16.43 -11.37 -10.77
CA VAL A 44 -17.18 -10.10 -10.80
C VAL A 44 -16.30 -8.88 -11.14
N GLY A 45 -15.11 -9.11 -11.71
CA GLY A 45 -14.27 -8.06 -12.28
C GLY A 45 -13.26 -7.43 -11.32
N ALA A 46 -12.75 -8.18 -10.36
CA ALA A 46 -11.60 -7.78 -9.57
C ALA A 46 -10.31 -7.74 -10.40
N TYR A 47 -9.29 -7.08 -9.86
CA TYR A 47 -7.96 -7.05 -10.42
C TYR A 47 -7.08 -8.12 -9.79
N CYS A 48 -6.47 -8.97 -10.58
CA CYS A 48 -5.37 -9.82 -10.17
C CYS A 48 -4.35 -9.93 -11.30
N SER A 49 -3.08 -9.70 -11.00
CA SER A 49 -2.00 -9.81 -11.99
C SER A 49 -0.71 -10.28 -11.34
N ALA A 50 0.09 -10.97 -12.12
CA ALA A 50 1.42 -11.43 -11.74
C ALA A 50 2.47 -10.93 -12.72
N ALA A 51 3.68 -10.65 -12.22
CA ALA A 51 4.85 -10.31 -13.00
C ALA A 51 5.86 -11.45 -12.98
N TYR A 52 6.43 -11.74 -14.13
CA TYR A 52 7.35 -12.86 -14.36
C TYR A 52 8.67 -12.35 -14.94
N ASP A 53 9.77 -12.91 -14.44
CA ASP A 53 11.09 -12.87 -15.08
C ASP A 53 11.37 -14.26 -15.69
N GLY A 54 11.28 -14.35 -17.02
CA GLY A 54 11.15 -15.65 -17.69
C GLY A 54 9.85 -16.35 -17.28
N ASP A 55 9.98 -17.54 -16.68
CA ASP A 55 8.85 -18.34 -16.18
C ASP A 55 8.64 -18.20 -14.66
N GLU A 56 9.53 -17.49 -13.96
CA GLU A 56 9.45 -17.30 -12.53
C GLU A 56 8.53 -16.13 -12.15
N MET A 57 7.53 -16.38 -11.27
CA MET A 57 6.71 -15.33 -10.71
C MET A 57 7.55 -14.55 -9.68
N VAL A 58 7.75 -13.26 -9.93
CA VAL A 58 8.58 -12.37 -9.09
C VAL A 58 7.78 -11.31 -8.34
N ALA A 59 6.54 -11.06 -8.75
CA ALA A 59 5.61 -10.18 -8.03
C ALA A 59 4.16 -10.55 -8.36
N ALA A 60 3.25 -10.25 -7.42
CA ALA A 60 1.81 -10.41 -7.62
C ALA A 60 1.04 -9.29 -6.92
N SER A 61 -0.15 -8.97 -7.45
CA SER A 61 -1.05 -7.96 -6.89
C SER A 61 -2.50 -8.38 -7.05
N PHE A 62 -3.27 -8.17 -5.98
CA PHE A 62 -4.70 -8.44 -5.93
C PHE A 62 -5.45 -7.22 -5.41
N GLY A 63 -6.60 -6.92 -6.00
CA GLY A 63 -7.47 -5.82 -5.61
C GLY A 63 -8.90 -6.03 -6.11
N PHE A 64 -9.83 -5.29 -5.54
CA PHE A 64 -11.25 -5.38 -5.85
C PHE A 64 -11.88 -3.99 -6.00
N ARG A 65 -13.01 -3.93 -6.70
CA ARG A 65 -13.75 -2.68 -6.89
C ARG A 65 -14.45 -2.29 -5.61
N GLY A 66 -14.50 -0.98 -5.35
CA GLY A 66 -15.19 -0.38 -4.23
C GLY A 66 -15.63 1.04 -4.54
N VAL A 67 -16.19 1.71 -3.54
CA VAL A 67 -16.58 3.13 -3.62
C VAL A 67 -15.84 3.90 -2.54
N PHE A 68 -15.27 5.05 -2.89
CA PHE A 68 -14.63 5.97 -1.97
C PHE A 68 -14.98 7.42 -2.36
N ASN A 69 -15.56 8.19 -1.42
CA ASN A 69 -16.05 9.56 -1.67
C ASN A 69 -16.94 9.65 -2.92
N ASP A 70 -17.94 8.78 -3.01
CA ASP A 70 -18.92 8.66 -4.11
C ASP A 70 -18.30 8.32 -5.49
N ASN A 71 -17.05 7.91 -5.54
CA ASN A 71 -16.38 7.50 -6.77
C ASN A 71 -16.10 6.01 -6.78
N ASP A 72 -16.28 5.38 -7.94
CA ASP A 72 -15.84 4.01 -8.19
C ASP A 72 -14.31 3.95 -8.21
N ILE A 73 -13.73 3.08 -7.39
CA ILE A 73 -12.28 2.92 -7.23
C ILE A 73 -11.87 1.45 -7.31
N LEU A 74 -10.58 1.21 -7.49
CA LEU A 74 -9.93 -0.06 -7.17
C LEU A 74 -9.34 0.01 -5.76
N HIS A 75 -9.75 -0.85 -4.86
CA HIS A 75 -8.99 -1.07 -3.63
C HIS A 75 -7.89 -2.11 -3.90
N SER A 76 -6.63 -1.67 -3.93
CA SER A 76 -5.46 -2.53 -4.09
C SER A 76 -5.14 -3.20 -2.77
N HIS A 77 -5.74 -4.36 -2.53
CA HIS A 77 -5.70 -5.04 -1.24
C HIS A 77 -4.28 -5.46 -0.85
N VAL A 78 -3.57 -6.11 -1.76
CA VAL A 78 -2.20 -6.58 -1.52
C VAL A 78 -1.35 -6.51 -2.79
N THR A 79 -0.10 -6.12 -2.63
CA THR A 79 0.94 -6.21 -3.68
C THR A 79 2.23 -6.66 -3.03
N GLY A 80 2.82 -7.74 -3.51
CA GLY A 80 4.06 -8.30 -2.99
C GLY A 80 5.08 -8.58 -4.09
N SER A 81 6.38 -8.47 -3.78
CA SER A 81 7.46 -8.70 -4.72
C SER A 81 8.73 -9.18 -4.02
N PHE A 82 9.41 -10.16 -4.61
CA PHE A 82 10.78 -10.56 -4.23
C PHE A 82 11.84 -9.87 -5.08
N GLN A 83 11.46 -9.31 -6.24
CA GLN A 83 12.42 -8.66 -7.14
C GLN A 83 12.32 -7.13 -7.06
N PRO A 84 13.44 -6.42 -6.82
CA PRO A 84 13.45 -4.96 -6.83
C PRO A 84 12.90 -4.39 -8.15
N GLY A 85 11.96 -3.45 -8.04
CA GLY A 85 11.32 -2.80 -9.18
C GLY A 85 10.04 -3.49 -9.68
N ALA A 86 9.87 -4.80 -9.52
CA ALA A 86 8.69 -5.52 -10.03
C ALA A 86 7.37 -5.04 -9.38
N GLY A 87 7.39 -4.67 -8.11
CA GLY A 87 6.24 -4.08 -7.44
C GLY A 87 5.84 -2.72 -8.04
N TYR A 88 6.80 -1.92 -8.50
CA TYR A 88 6.52 -0.66 -9.19
C TYR A 88 5.87 -0.92 -10.56
N GLU A 89 6.42 -1.84 -11.35
CA GLU A 89 5.85 -2.21 -12.65
C GLU A 89 4.42 -2.74 -12.52
N LEU A 90 4.14 -3.57 -11.51
CA LEU A 90 2.78 -4.02 -11.20
C LEU A 90 1.85 -2.86 -10.82
N LYS A 91 2.30 -1.90 -10.01
CA LYS A 91 1.50 -0.71 -9.69
C LYS A 91 1.22 0.13 -10.92
N GLN A 92 2.18 0.30 -11.84
CA GLN A 92 1.94 0.99 -13.12
C GLN A 92 0.97 0.23 -14.02
N HIS A 93 1.03 -1.11 -14.04
CA HIS A 93 0.05 -1.94 -14.74
C HIS A 93 -1.34 -1.78 -14.13
N GLN A 94 -1.45 -1.83 -12.79
CA GLN A 94 -2.69 -1.63 -12.07
C GLN A 94 -3.32 -0.24 -12.35
N PHE A 95 -2.48 0.81 -12.42
CA PHE A 95 -2.92 2.16 -12.79
C PHE A 95 -3.54 2.20 -14.20
N LYS A 96 -2.86 1.62 -15.18
CA LYS A 96 -3.35 1.55 -16.57
C LYS A 96 -4.65 0.76 -16.65
N TRP A 97 -4.71 -0.40 -15.97
CA TRP A 97 -5.91 -1.23 -15.92
C TRP A 97 -7.09 -0.48 -15.30
N ALA A 98 -6.91 0.13 -14.14
CA ALA A 98 -7.98 0.85 -13.44
C ALA A 98 -8.52 2.02 -14.30
N LYS A 99 -7.62 2.75 -14.99
CA LYS A 99 -7.99 3.81 -15.93
C LYS A 99 -8.81 3.29 -17.12
N GLN A 100 -8.44 2.12 -17.66
CA GLN A 100 -9.20 1.46 -18.75
C GLN A 100 -10.59 1.00 -18.30
N GLN A 101 -10.74 0.69 -17.01
CA GLN A 101 -12.04 0.33 -16.41
C GLN A 101 -12.91 1.55 -16.06
N GLY A 102 -12.45 2.78 -16.34
CA GLY A 102 -13.18 4.01 -16.04
C GLY A 102 -13.25 4.37 -14.55
N LEU A 103 -12.36 3.78 -13.72
CA LEU A 103 -12.32 4.07 -12.29
C LEU A 103 -11.69 5.45 -12.04
N ALA A 104 -12.07 6.10 -10.94
CA ALA A 104 -11.56 7.43 -10.59
C ALA A 104 -10.20 7.39 -9.89
N GLY A 105 -9.94 6.35 -9.12
CA GLY A 105 -8.72 6.24 -8.32
C GLY A 105 -8.39 4.82 -7.89
N ILE A 106 -7.22 4.68 -7.28
CA ILE A 106 -6.79 3.46 -6.60
C ILE A 106 -6.53 3.79 -5.15
N THR A 107 -7.05 2.96 -4.24
CA THR A 107 -6.83 3.10 -2.79
C THR A 107 -6.10 1.89 -2.24
N TRP A 108 -5.36 2.08 -1.18
CA TRP A 108 -4.79 1.00 -0.33
C TRP A 108 -4.39 1.57 1.03
N SER A 109 -3.98 0.69 1.93
CA SER A 109 -3.45 1.09 3.22
C SER A 109 -2.04 0.54 3.43
N PHE A 110 -1.22 1.28 4.22
CA PHE A 110 0.11 0.82 4.62
C PHE A 110 0.51 1.43 5.96
N ASP A 111 1.48 0.81 6.63
CA ASP A 111 2.00 1.28 7.92
C ASP A 111 2.82 2.57 7.74
N PRO A 112 2.45 3.69 8.41
CA PRO A 112 3.16 4.97 8.32
C PRO A 112 4.62 4.93 8.79
N LEU A 113 4.98 3.96 9.64
CA LEU A 113 6.33 3.85 10.18
C LEU A 113 7.29 3.06 9.29
N VAL A 114 6.79 2.35 8.29
CA VAL A 114 7.64 1.64 7.32
C VAL A 114 8.15 2.62 6.27
N ARG A 115 9.33 3.22 6.53
CA ARG A 115 9.94 4.30 5.73
C ARG A 115 10.01 3.98 4.24
N ARG A 116 10.41 2.76 3.87
CA ARG A 116 10.49 2.36 2.44
C ARG A 116 9.13 2.42 1.75
N ASN A 117 8.04 2.13 2.47
CA ASN A 117 6.68 2.22 1.93
C ASN A 117 6.26 3.68 1.74
N CYS A 118 6.61 4.58 2.68
CA CYS A 118 6.36 6.02 2.54
C CYS A 118 7.06 6.57 1.30
N VAL A 119 8.36 6.30 1.12
CA VAL A 119 9.13 6.70 -0.08
C VAL A 119 8.51 6.12 -1.35
N PHE A 120 8.11 4.86 -1.33
CA PHE A 120 7.49 4.21 -2.49
C PHE A 120 6.15 4.86 -2.86
N ASN A 121 5.27 5.04 -1.88
CA ASN A 121 3.92 5.53 -2.12
C ASN A 121 3.88 7.02 -2.48
N PHE A 122 4.64 7.85 -1.78
CA PHE A 122 4.63 9.28 -2.00
C PHE A 122 5.60 9.72 -3.11
N ASP A 123 6.90 9.36 -2.99
CA ASP A 123 7.90 9.89 -3.91
C ASP A 123 7.88 9.20 -5.27
N LYS A 124 7.65 7.87 -5.32
CA LYS A 124 7.66 7.12 -6.58
C LYS A 124 6.30 7.08 -7.26
N LEU A 125 5.23 6.70 -6.55
CA LEU A 125 3.90 6.60 -7.13
C LEU A 125 3.19 7.95 -7.18
N GLY A 126 3.41 8.85 -6.21
CA GLY A 126 2.72 10.13 -6.09
C GLY A 126 1.29 9.97 -5.56
N ALA A 127 1.04 8.96 -4.75
CA ALA A 127 -0.23 8.81 -4.04
C ALA A 127 -0.33 9.81 -2.89
N THR A 128 -1.55 10.11 -2.45
CA THR A 128 -1.83 11.02 -1.33
C THR A 128 -2.43 10.21 -0.18
N ALA A 129 -1.86 10.30 1.03
CA ALA A 129 -2.55 9.79 2.21
C ALA A 129 -3.65 10.77 2.64
N VAL A 130 -4.87 10.24 2.79
CA VAL A 130 -6.09 11.00 3.03
C VAL A 130 -6.74 10.69 4.37
N GLU A 131 -6.40 9.55 5.00
CA GLU A 131 -6.90 9.17 6.31
C GLU A 131 -5.81 8.48 7.13
N TYR A 132 -5.87 8.67 8.46
CA TYR A 132 -5.13 7.87 9.43
C TYR A 132 -6.11 6.92 10.13
N LEU A 133 -5.81 5.63 10.07
CA LEU A 133 -6.68 4.57 10.58
C LEU A 133 -5.97 3.88 11.76
N PRO A 134 -6.29 4.25 13.02
CA PRO A 134 -5.64 3.64 14.17
C PRO A 134 -6.10 2.18 14.33
N ASN A 135 -5.14 1.30 14.57
CA ASN A 135 -5.35 -0.13 14.81
C ASN A 135 -6.33 -0.81 13.84
N PHE A 136 -6.20 -0.50 12.55
CA PHE A 136 -7.19 -0.79 11.50
C PHE A 136 -7.51 -2.28 11.33
N TYR A 137 -6.50 -3.14 11.45
CA TYR A 137 -6.66 -4.59 11.36
C TYR A 137 -6.71 -5.29 12.74
N GLY A 138 -6.78 -4.52 13.83
CA GLY A 138 -6.68 -5.08 15.17
C GLY A 138 -5.26 -5.60 15.46
N THR A 139 -5.16 -6.53 16.41
CA THR A 139 -3.89 -7.15 16.75
C THR A 139 -3.46 -8.12 15.66
N MET A 140 -2.37 -7.80 14.98
CA MET A 140 -1.78 -8.68 13.97
C MET A 140 -0.86 -9.70 14.62
N THR A 141 -0.96 -10.95 14.16
CA THR A 141 -0.19 -12.08 14.70
C THR A 141 0.94 -12.54 13.80
N ASP A 142 1.12 -11.86 12.63
CA ASP A 142 2.23 -12.14 11.71
C ASP A 142 3.58 -11.67 12.27
N GLU A 143 4.67 -12.27 11.80
CA GLU A 143 6.02 -11.99 12.29
C GLU A 143 6.50 -10.54 12.02
N ILE A 144 5.93 -9.86 11.03
CA ILE A 144 6.33 -8.50 10.63
C ILE A 144 5.73 -7.44 11.57
N ASN A 145 4.50 -7.66 12.05
CA ASN A 145 3.74 -6.70 12.86
C ASN A 145 3.58 -7.14 14.33
N ALA A 146 4.07 -8.33 14.71
CA ALA A 146 3.81 -8.95 16.00
C ALA A 146 4.04 -8.00 17.19
N GLY A 147 2.98 -7.78 17.96
CA GLY A 147 3.02 -7.03 19.20
C GLY A 147 2.91 -5.50 19.09
N ASP A 148 2.81 -4.95 17.87
CA ASP A 148 2.53 -3.53 17.63
C ASP A 148 1.10 -3.35 17.09
N ASP A 149 0.52 -2.16 17.27
CA ASP A 149 -0.77 -1.82 16.71
C ASP A 149 -0.72 -1.70 15.17
N SER A 150 -1.82 -2.05 14.51
CA SER A 150 -1.92 -2.05 13.05
C SER A 150 -2.39 -0.72 12.47
N ASP A 151 -1.79 0.40 12.88
CA ASP A 151 -2.11 1.70 12.31
C ASP A 151 -1.79 1.74 10.82
N ARG A 152 -2.63 2.41 10.06
CA ARG A 152 -2.49 2.54 8.61
C ARG A 152 -2.70 3.97 8.16
N LEU A 153 -1.92 4.40 7.18
CA LEU A 153 -2.27 5.49 6.29
C LEU A 153 -3.12 4.90 5.17
N PHE A 154 -4.31 5.47 4.96
CA PHE A 154 -5.14 5.16 3.81
C PHE A 154 -4.82 6.16 2.70
N VAL A 155 -4.46 5.65 1.52
CA VAL A 155 -4.02 6.47 0.40
C VAL A 155 -4.98 6.40 -0.76
N TYR A 156 -5.03 7.50 -1.50
CA TYR A 156 -5.74 7.67 -2.76
C TYR A 156 -4.76 8.05 -3.86
N TRP A 157 -4.77 7.31 -4.95
CA TRP A 157 -4.01 7.60 -6.15
C TRP A 157 -4.96 8.00 -7.27
N ASP A 158 -4.98 9.28 -7.56
CA ASP A 158 -5.88 9.88 -8.55
C ASP A 158 -5.46 9.47 -9.97
N LEU A 159 -6.37 8.85 -10.71
CA LEU A 159 -6.11 8.38 -12.09
C LEU A 159 -6.19 9.51 -13.14
N ALA A 160 -6.78 10.65 -12.80
CA ALA A 160 -6.82 11.82 -13.67
C ALA A 160 -5.54 12.65 -13.54
N GLN A 161 -5.07 12.88 -12.31
CA GLN A 161 -3.89 13.69 -12.03
C GLN A 161 -2.58 12.90 -12.15
N GLY A 162 -2.61 11.59 -11.88
CA GLY A 162 -1.40 10.76 -11.83
C GLY A 162 -0.51 11.14 -10.65
N LYS A 163 0.77 11.39 -10.91
CA LYS A 163 1.71 11.80 -9.87
C LYS A 163 1.46 13.26 -9.46
N ALA A 164 1.33 13.51 -8.15
CA ALA A 164 1.24 14.86 -7.60
C ALA A 164 2.43 15.73 -8.03
N ASP A 165 2.22 17.02 -8.23
CA ASP A 165 3.20 17.97 -8.76
C ASP A 165 4.40 18.28 -7.83
N GLY A 166 4.37 17.76 -6.59
CA GLY A 166 5.43 17.96 -5.60
C GLY A 166 5.48 19.38 -5.01
N SER A 167 4.49 20.24 -5.34
CA SER A 167 4.38 21.55 -4.67
C SER A 167 4.04 21.35 -3.18
N VAL A 168 4.77 22.04 -2.32
CA VAL A 168 4.66 21.94 -0.87
C VAL A 168 4.04 23.24 -0.35
N SER A 169 3.00 23.14 0.48
CA SER A 169 2.45 24.31 1.16
C SER A 169 3.46 24.89 2.16
N PRO A 170 3.61 26.24 2.26
CA PRO A 170 4.47 26.85 3.27
C PRO A 170 4.00 26.58 4.71
N ASP A 171 2.73 26.20 4.90
CA ASP A 171 2.16 25.86 6.21
C ASP A 171 2.26 24.36 6.53
N SER A 172 2.99 23.60 5.72
CA SER A 172 3.23 22.17 5.97
C SER A 172 4.05 21.96 7.23
N ILE A 173 3.76 20.88 7.93
CA ILE A 173 4.57 20.42 9.06
C ILE A 173 5.27 19.12 8.71
N THR A 174 6.34 18.82 9.42
CA THR A 174 7.10 17.56 9.24
C THR A 174 6.91 16.65 10.43
N VAL A 175 6.74 15.36 10.17
CA VAL A 175 6.64 14.31 11.19
C VAL A 175 7.73 13.28 10.92
N GLU A 176 8.68 13.18 11.83
CA GLU A 176 9.77 12.20 11.73
C GLU A 176 9.24 10.77 11.86
N ILE A 177 9.84 9.85 11.10
CA ILE A 177 9.58 8.41 11.19
C ILE A 177 10.89 7.63 11.37
N PRO A 178 10.86 6.47 12.05
CA PRO A 178 12.07 5.72 12.36
C PRO A 178 12.79 5.25 11.09
N GLU A 179 14.08 4.98 11.19
CA GLU A 179 14.86 4.48 10.06
C GLU A 179 14.39 3.07 9.64
N ASP A 180 14.23 2.18 10.58
CA ASP A 180 13.78 0.81 10.38
C ASP A 180 12.90 0.35 11.55
N ILE A 181 11.60 0.52 11.41
CA ILE A 181 10.62 0.10 12.43
C ILE A 181 10.55 -1.41 12.55
N GLU A 182 10.83 -2.16 11.48
CA GLU A 182 10.73 -3.61 11.48
C GLU A 182 11.87 -4.23 12.30
N ALA A 183 13.09 -3.74 12.12
CA ALA A 183 14.21 -4.11 12.98
C ALA A 183 13.98 -3.66 14.43
N LEU A 184 13.41 -2.47 14.65
CA LEU A 184 13.12 -1.96 15.99
C LEU A 184 12.06 -2.81 16.70
N ARG A 185 11.03 -3.30 16.04
CA ARG A 185 10.04 -4.23 16.61
C ARG A 185 10.67 -5.52 17.12
N GLN A 186 11.70 -6.02 16.43
CA GLN A 186 12.40 -7.25 16.83
C GLN A 186 13.39 -7.03 17.97
N THR A 187 14.00 -5.85 18.08
CA THR A 187 15.08 -5.57 19.02
C THR A 187 14.61 -4.79 20.26
N ASP A 188 13.67 -3.87 20.10
CA ASP A 188 13.09 -3.02 21.16
C ASP A 188 11.64 -2.67 20.86
N LEU A 189 10.72 -3.56 21.16
CA LEU A 189 9.29 -3.36 20.97
C LEU A 189 8.74 -2.16 21.76
N ALA A 190 9.34 -1.84 22.92
CA ALA A 190 8.89 -0.68 23.69
C ALA A 190 9.19 0.63 22.96
N ALA A 191 10.38 0.78 22.38
CA ALA A 191 10.73 1.92 21.53
C ALA A 191 9.86 1.96 20.26
N ALA A 192 9.55 0.83 19.62
CA ALA A 192 8.66 0.78 18.48
C ALA A 192 7.25 1.30 18.82
N ARG A 193 6.70 0.93 19.97
CA ARG A 193 5.41 1.42 20.48
C ARG A 193 5.43 2.92 20.79
N VAL A 194 6.55 3.47 21.27
CA VAL A 194 6.69 4.93 21.45
C VAL A 194 6.58 5.66 20.12
N TRP A 195 7.28 5.20 19.08
CA TRP A 195 7.14 5.75 17.73
C TRP A 195 5.70 5.68 17.22
N ARG A 196 5.02 4.56 17.44
CA ARG A 196 3.61 4.37 17.07
C ARG A 196 2.71 5.40 17.75
N ALA A 197 2.83 5.53 19.08
CA ALA A 197 2.02 6.45 19.86
C ALA A 197 2.23 7.93 19.42
N GLN A 198 3.48 8.36 19.29
CA GLN A 198 3.82 9.74 18.87
C GLN A 198 3.31 10.04 17.46
N THR A 199 3.45 9.10 16.52
CA THR A 199 2.96 9.28 15.15
C THR A 199 1.43 9.36 15.13
N ARG A 200 0.73 8.51 15.87
CA ARG A 200 -0.72 8.54 16.02
C ARG A 200 -1.20 9.85 16.62
N GLU A 201 -0.66 10.24 17.76
CA GLU A 201 -1.03 11.49 18.47
C GLU A 201 -0.88 12.72 17.57
N THR A 202 0.06 12.68 16.63
CA THR A 202 0.29 13.80 15.70
C THR A 202 -0.61 13.69 14.46
N LEU A 203 -0.64 12.55 13.78
CA LEU A 203 -1.28 12.43 12.47
C LEU A 203 -2.80 12.29 12.55
N GLU A 204 -3.32 11.50 13.48
CA GLU A 204 -4.75 11.23 13.58
C GLU A 204 -5.59 12.53 13.70
N PRO A 205 -5.31 13.46 14.63
CA PRO A 205 -6.10 14.69 14.77
C PRO A 205 -5.93 15.67 13.60
N LEU A 206 -4.79 15.66 12.92
CA LEU A 206 -4.56 16.49 11.73
C LEU A 206 -5.34 15.93 10.52
N MET A 207 -5.22 14.66 10.26
CA MET A 207 -5.88 14.03 9.11
C MET A 207 -7.40 14.00 9.29
N ALA A 208 -7.91 13.88 10.52
CA ALA A 208 -9.33 14.05 10.83
C ALA A 208 -9.87 15.46 10.49
N LYS A 209 -8.98 16.46 10.39
CA LYS A 209 -9.30 17.83 9.95
C LYS A 209 -9.02 18.07 8.47
N GLY A 210 -8.79 17.01 7.68
CA GLY A 210 -8.56 17.09 6.25
C GLY A 210 -7.11 17.36 5.83
N TRP A 211 -6.15 17.32 6.76
CA TRP A 211 -4.74 17.36 6.38
C TRP A 211 -4.36 16.10 5.61
N THR A 212 -3.40 16.22 4.68
CA THR A 212 -2.98 15.13 3.79
C THR A 212 -1.46 14.99 3.76
N ILE A 213 -0.97 13.83 3.31
CA ILE A 213 0.47 13.59 3.12
C ILE A 213 0.70 13.20 1.65
N LYS A 214 1.59 13.94 0.96
CA LYS A 214 1.88 13.73 -0.47
C LYS A 214 3.35 13.50 -0.78
N ALA A 215 4.22 13.82 0.16
CA ALA A 215 5.66 13.77 -0.05
C ALA A 215 6.40 13.44 1.24
N MET A 216 7.68 13.17 1.12
CA MET A 216 8.61 13.10 2.23
C MET A 216 9.67 14.20 2.11
N GLN A 217 10.06 14.76 3.25
CA GLN A 217 11.24 15.61 3.35
C GLN A 217 12.44 14.73 3.70
N ASP A 218 13.52 14.83 2.89
CA ASP A 218 14.79 14.12 3.07
C ASP A 218 14.65 12.59 3.25
N ARG A 219 13.49 12.04 2.83
CA ARG A 219 13.10 10.63 3.03
C ARG A 219 13.08 10.16 4.48
N THR A 220 13.05 11.07 5.42
CA THR A 220 13.05 10.79 6.87
C THR A 220 11.82 11.34 7.58
N HIS A 221 11.15 12.32 7.01
CA HIS A 221 9.98 12.95 7.59
C HIS A 221 8.81 12.91 6.60
N LEU A 222 7.62 12.62 7.11
CA LEU A 222 6.37 12.82 6.39
C LEU A 222 6.09 14.30 6.29
N LEU A 223 5.72 14.77 5.10
CA LEU A 223 5.32 16.15 4.87
C LEU A 223 3.80 16.23 4.90
N VAL A 224 3.27 16.83 5.96
CA VAL A 224 1.84 16.90 6.26
C VAL A 224 1.32 18.28 5.89
N GLU A 225 0.39 18.34 4.94
CA GLU A 225 -0.14 19.57 4.38
C GLU A 225 -1.55 19.89 4.90
N PRO A 226 -1.86 21.18 5.19
CA PRO A 226 -3.20 21.58 5.56
C PRO A 226 -4.20 21.39 4.42
N PRO A 227 -5.52 21.31 4.70
CA PRO A 227 -6.55 21.35 3.68
C PRO A 227 -6.48 22.67 2.89
N LYS A 228 -6.81 22.58 1.58
CA LYS A 228 -6.85 23.73 0.67
C LYS A 228 -8.07 24.59 0.92
#